data_7af703f18e8bd16c854a2b2381b84018
#
_entry.id   7af703f18e8bd16c854a2b2381b84018
#
_cell.length_a   1.000
_cell.length_b   1.000
_cell.length_c   1.000
_cell.angle_alpha   90.00
_cell.angle_beta   90.00
_cell.angle_gamma   90.00
#
_symmetry.space_group_name_H-M   'P 1'
#
loop_
_entity.id
_entity.type
_entity.pdbx_description
1 polymer ?
#
loop_
_entity_poly.entity_id
_entity_poly.type
_entity_poly.pdbx_seq_one_letter_code
_entity_poly.pdbx_strand_id
1 'polypeptide(L)'
;MVIGDDAVNDSLSTVNPTTSSTSNDDSMNQSSLEMMESIIQRLQPQNRHDIRDMIFQRGRISGAMLIMAILLWWISVEKGAERLGDSAIPISQLGAFEFAELSLIVPSIALLATLVMSIGRERGNAVLSNLAGILVILGAFYILEPFGNLLLGTGEMDVQNALFASGRLTMLALLLHFATRFFFEALL
;
A
#
# COMPACT_ATOMS: atom_id res chain seq x y z
N MET A 1 62.15 -20.85 -24.61
CA MET A 1 62.05 -22.24 -25.05
C MET A 1 60.78 -22.37 -25.85
N VAL A 2 60.88 -22.08 -27.14
CA VAL A 2 60.80 -22.99 -28.27
C VAL A 2 59.34 -23.37 -28.54
N ILE A 3 58.74 -22.70 -29.52
CA ILE A 3 58.49 -23.03 -30.93
C ILE A 3 57.38 -24.04 -31.12
N GLY A 4 56.48 -23.69 -32.01
CA GLY A 4 55.50 -24.53 -32.65
C GLY A 4 54.51 -23.74 -33.50
N ASP A 5 55.00 -23.19 -34.61
CA ASP A 5 54.27 -22.89 -35.85
C ASP A 5 53.63 -24.18 -36.34
N ASP A 6 52.41 -24.11 -36.81
CA ASP A 6 52.05 -24.81 -38.04
C ASP A 6 50.79 -24.20 -38.67
N ALA A 7 51.03 -23.60 -39.79
CA ALA A 7 50.10 -23.16 -40.80
C ALA A 7 49.59 -24.38 -41.61
N VAL A 8 48.33 -24.46 -41.90
CA VAL A 8 47.74 -25.13 -43.08
C VAL A 8 46.44 -24.41 -43.42
N ASN A 9 46.44 -23.57 -44.31
CA ASN A 9 46.12 -23.50 -45.71
C ASN A 9 44.85 -24.22 -46.18
N ASP A 10 44.05 -23.42 -46.87
CA ASP A 10 43.23 -23.75 -48.03
C ASP A 10 41.93 -24.53 -47.85
N SER A 11 40.86 -23.80 -48.04
CA SER A 11 40.03 -24.01 -49.25
C SER A 11 38.96 -22.93 -49.38
N LEU A 12 39.17 -22.02 -50.31
CA LEU A 12 38.12 -21.26 -50.94
C LEU A 12 37.09 -22.20 -51.54
N SER A 13 35.89 -22.20 -51.00
CA SER A 13 34.72 -22.57 -51.74
C SER A 13 33.80 -21.37 -51.85
N THR A 14 33.89 -20.73 -52.99
CA THR A 14 32.90 -19.79 -53.54
C THR A 14 31.53 -20.44 -53.53
N VAL A 15 30.71 -20.13 -52.57
CA VAL A 15 29.27 -20.39 -52.61
C VAL A 15 28.63 -19.08 -53.06
N ASN A 16 28.13 -19.09 -54.28
CA ASN A 16 27.26 -18.09 -54.85
C ASN A 16 26.10 -17.82 -53.93
N PRO A 17 25.78 -16.57 -53.58
CA PRO A 17 24.52 -16.26 -52.95
C PRO A 17 23.40 -16.35 -53.98
N THR A 18 22.64 -17.42 -53.92
CA THR A 18 21.39 -17.54 -54.64
C THR A 18 20.41 -16.54 -54.06
N THR A 19 20.23 -15.44 -54.72
CA THR A 19 19.17 -14.46 -54.53
C THR A 19 17.85 -15.11 -54.81
N SER A 20 17.14 -15.52 -53.73
CA SER A 20 15.67 -15.74 -53.77
C SER A 20 15.16 -16.03 -52.39
N SER A 21 14.80 -14.98 -51.62
CA SER A 21 13.72 -15.01 -50.61
C SER A 21 13.57 -13.70 -49.81
N THR A 22 13.81 -12.54 -50.41
CA THR A 22 13.74 -11.25 -49.70
C THR A 22 12.36 -10.62 -49.71
N SER A 23 11.33 -11.26 -50.27
CA SER A 23 9.99 -10.65 -50.38
C SER A 23 9.02 -11.10 -49.27
N ASN A 24 9.28 -12.19 -48.56
CA ASN A 24 8.39 -12.66 -47.47
C ASN A 24 8.76 -12.14 -46.08
N ASP A 25 10.05 -11.81 -45.84
CA ASP A 25 10.46 -11.27 -44.55
C ASP A 25 10.07 -9.81 -44.36
N ASP A 26 10.04 -9.03 -45.44
CA ASP A 26 9.62 -7.62 -45.40
C ASP A 26 8.14 -7.46 -45.12
N SER A 27 7.29 -8.34 -45.69
CA SER A 27 5.83 -8.32 -45.43
C SER A 27 5.47 -8.78 -44.03
N MET A 28 6.24 -9.71 -43.46
CA MET A 28 6.07 -10.18 -42.08
C MET A 28 6.51 -9.12 -41.06
N ASN A 29 7.58 -8.39 -41.35
CA ASN A 29 8.05 -7.27 -40.55
C ASN A 29 7.08 -6.08 -40.62
N GLN A 30 6.51 -5.76 -41.76
CA GLN A 30 5.54 -4.68 -41.89
C GLN A 30 4.25 -4.98 -41.12
N SER A 31 3.71 -6.20 -41.24
CA SER A 31 2.51 -6.56 -40.47
C SER A 31 2.72 -6.57 -38.95
N SER A 32 3.91 -6.95 -38.48
CA SER A 32 4.25 -6.90 -37.06
C SER A 32 4.47 -5.46 -36.57
N LEU A 33 5.02 -4.57 -37.39
CA LEU A 33 5.15 -3.14 -37.09
C LEU A 33 3.78 -2.45 -37.03
N GLU A 34 2.89 -2.74 -37.99
CA GLU A 34 1.50 -2.22 -37.98
C GLU A 34 0.73 -2.72 -36.75
N MET A 35 0.93 -3.97 -36.35
CA MET A 35 0.30 -4.52 -35.15
C MET A 35 0.87 -3.85 -33.89
N MET A 36 2.17 -3.64 -33.79
CA MET A 36 2.78 -2.89 -32.66
C MET A 36 2.29 -1.44 -32.64
N GLU A 37 2.20 -0.78 -33.78
CA GLU A 37 1.71 0.59 -33.87
C GLU A 37 0.24 0.70 -33.47
N SER A 38 -0.59 -0.26 -33.85
CA SER A 38 -2.00 -0.35 -33.42
C SER A 38 -2.14 -0.60 -31.91
N ILE A 39 -1.24 -1.41 -31.32
CA ILE A 39 -1.20 -1.65 -29.87
C ILE A 39 -0.72 -0.39 -29.14
N ILE A 40 0.32 0.26 -29.63
CA ILE A 40 0.82 1.52 -29.07
C ILE A 40 -0.26 2.60 -29.16
N GLN A 41 -0.99 2.68 -30.27
CA GLN A 41 -2.07 3.65 -30.47
C GLN A 41 -3.28 3.37 -29.56
N ARG A 42 -3.54 2.10 -29.24
CA ARG A 42 -4.56 1.72 -28.24
C ARG A 42 -4.12 1.94 -26.80
N LEU A 43 -2.80 1.82 -26.53
CA LEU A 43 -2.21 2.03 -25.22
C LEU A 43 -1.86 3.51 -24.97
N GLN A 44 -1.68 4.31 -26.02
CA GLN A 44 -1.54 5.76 -25.88
C GLN A 44 -2.93 6.35 -25.58
N PRO A 45 -3.13 6.87 -24.37
CA PRO A 45 -4.39 7.54 -24.06
C PRO A 45 -4.54 8.74 -24.99
N GLN A 46 -5.57 8.71 -25.78
CA GLN A 46 -5.84 9.64 -26.89
C GLN A 46 -5.94 11.11 -26.47
N ASN A 47 -5.96 11.39 -25.17
CA ASN A 47 -6.02 12.76 -24.70
C ASN A 47 -5.35 12.89 -23.32
N ARG A 48 -4.28 13.69 -23.23
CA ARG A 48 -3.67 14.07 -21.94
C ARG A 48 -4.68 14.71 -20.99
N HIS A 49 -5.74 15.32 -21.53
CA HIS A 49 -6.84 15.87 -20.74
C HIS A 49 -7.67 14.79 -20.06
N ASP A 50 -8.02 13.71 -20.75
CA ASP A 50 -8.87 12.63 -20.20
C ASP A 50 -8.17 11.91 -19.05
N ILE A 51 -6.84 11.69 -19.14
CA ILE A 51 -6.07 11.11 -18.06
C ILE A 51 -6.03 12.03 -16.85
N ARG A 52 -5.75 13.30 -17.08
CA ARG A 52 -5.70 14.30 -16.03
C ARG A 52 -7.05 14.42 -15.32
N ASP A 53 -8.14 14.42 -16.07
CA ASP A 53 -9.48 14.49 -15.51
C ASP A 53 -9.85 13.21 -14.75
N MET A 54 -9.43 12.04 -15.23
CA MET A 54 -9.62 10.78 -14.53
C MET A 54 -8.83 10.73 -13.22
N ILE A 55 -7.56 11.13 -13.21
CA ILE A 55 -6.73 11.23 -12.00
C ILE A 55 -7.32 12.25 -11.03
N PHE A 56 -7.76 13.39 -11.53
CA PHE A 56 -8.37 14.44 -10.72
C PHE A 56 -9.70 13.97 -10.11
N GLN A 57 -10.52 13.28 -10.86
CA GLN A 57 -11.79 12.73 -10.38
C GLN A 57 -11.57 11.64 -9.33
N ARG A 58 -10.64 10.71 -9.55
CA ARG A 58 -10.27 9.69 -8.55
C ARG A 58 -9.71 10.32 -7.29
N GLY A 59 -8.81 11.29 -7.41
CA GLY A 59 -8.25 12.03 -6.28
C GLY A 59 -9.30 12.78 -5.47
N ARG A 60 -10.31 13.36 -6.11
CA ARG A 60 -11.42 14.04 -5.42
C ARG A 60 -12.29 13.06 -4.62
N ILE A 61 -12.62 11.90 -5.21
CA ILE A 61 -13.45 10.88 -4.53
C ILE A 61 -12.68 10.30 -3.34
N SER A 62 -11.43 9.92 -3.53
CA SER A 62 -10.60 9.35 -2.46
C SER A 62 -10.30 10.37 -1.36
N GLY A 63 -10.07 11.64 -1.72
CA GLY A 63 -9.90 12.72 -0.76
C GLY A 63 -11.18 12.97 0.05
N ALA A 64 -12.36 12.96 -0.59
CA ALA A 64 -13.64 13.08 0.10
C ALA A 64 -13.88 11.91 1.06
N MET A 65 -13.53 10.67 0.66
CA MET A 65 -13.60 9.50 1.54
C MET A 65 -12.67 9.62 2.76
N LEU A 66 -11.45 10.12 2.56
CA LEU A 66 -10.51 10.33 3.67
C LEU A 66 -11.04 11.38 4.65
N ILE A 67 -11.56 12.51 4.15
CA ILE A 67 -12.18 13.54 4.99
C ILE A 67 -13.37 12.96 5.75
N MET A 68 -14.24 12.19 5.09
CA MET A 68 -15.38 11.53 5.73
C MET A 68 -14.91 10.56 6.83
N ALA A 69 -13.86 9.78 6.59
CA ALA A 69 -13.29 8.88 7.59
C ALA A 69 -12.76 9.62 8.82
N ILE A 70 -12.09 10.77 8.61
CA ILE A 70 -11.59 11.62 9.70
C ILE A 70 -12.78 12.21 10.49
N LEU A 71 -13.83 12.67 9.83
CA LEU A 71 -15.04 13.19 10.50
C LEU A 71 -15.75 12.10 11.31
N LEU A 72 -15.90 10.90 10.75
CA LEU A 72 -16.48 9.75 11.47
C LEU A 72 -15.62 9.35 12.67
N TRP A 73 -14.30 9.40 12.51
CA TRP A 73 -13.38 9.17 13.62
C TRP A 73 -13.58 10.21 14.73
N TRP A 74 -13.62 11.50 14.40
CA TRP A 74 -13.84 12.59 15.36
C TRP A 74 -15.15 12.40 16.13
N ILE A 75 -16.26 12.22 15.42
CA ILE A 75 -17.59 11.98 16.05
C ILE A 75 -17.57 10.72 16.92
N SER A 76 -16.86 9.68 16.46
CA SER A 76 -16.75 8.43 17.19
C SER A 76 -15.97 8.59 18.50
N VAL A 77 -14.89 9.39 18.51
CA VAL A 77 -14.13 9.67 19.74
C VAL A 77 -15.02 10.37 20.76
N GLU A 78 -15.70 11.44 20.34
CA GLU A 78 -16.56 12.24 21.21
C GLU A 78 -17.68 11.38 21.83
N LYS A 79 -18.44 10.66 21.01
CA LYS A 79 -19.53 9.78 21.48
C LYS A 79 -19.06 8.57 22.28
N GLY A 80 -17.84 8.10 22.06
CA GLY A 80 -17.27 6.99 22.81
C GLY A 80 -16.82 7.37 24.19
N ALA A 81 -16.28 8.57 24.33
CA ALA A 81 -15.92 9.13 25.62
C ALA A 81 -17.14 9.29 26.54
N GLU A 82 -18.28 9.73 26.00
CA GLU A 82 -19.53 9.82 26.77
C GLU A 82 -19.97 8.46 27.36
N ARG A 83 -19.78 7.36 26.62
CA ARG A 83 -20.26 6.04 27.05
C ARG A 83 -19.30 5.30 28.00
N LEU A 84 -18.01 5.49 27.83
CA LEU A 84 -16.97 4.78 28.58
C LEU A 84 -16.27 5.67 29.64
N GLY A 85 -16.48 6.99 29.58
CA GLY A 85 -15.88 7.94 30.50
C GLY A 85 -16.35 7.83 31.94
N ASP A 86 -17.59 7.36 32.17
CA ASP A 86 -18.14 7.13 33.51
C ASP A 86 -17.76 5.78 34.13
N SER A 87 -17.28 4.84 33.32
CA SER A 87 -16.71 3.60 33.82
C SER A 87 -15.20 3.82 33.97
N ALA A 88 -14.73 3.79 35.24
CA ALA A 88 -13.31 3.77 35.55
C ALA A 88 -12.65 2.51 34.95
N ILE A 89 -12.48 2.50 33.64
CA ILE A 89 -11.79 1.44 32.96
C ILE A 89 -10.31 1.80 33.02
N PRO A 90 -9.51 1.13 33.85
CA PRO A 90 -8.06 1.30 33.81
C PRO A 90 -7.56 0.73 32.51
N ILE A 91 -7.11 1.59 31.65
CA ILE A 91 -7.10 1.29 30.26
C ILE A 91 -5.77 0.76 29.82
N SER A 92 -4.74 1.44 29.86
CA SER A 92 -3.44 0.98 29.44
C SER A 92 -2.51 0.95 30.63
N GLN A 93 -2.02 -0.21 31.01
CA GLN A 93 -0.98 -0.34 32.00
C GLN A 93 0.37 0.18 31.46
N LEU A 94 0.53 0.16 30.12
CA LEU A 94 1.78 0.57 29.49
C LEU A 94 1.97 2.08 29.42
N GLY A 95 0.89 2.87 29.44
CA GLY A 95 0.97 4.32 29.29
C GLY A 95 0.02 5.13 30.17
N ALA A 96 -0.76 4.49 31.02
CA ALA A 96 -1.80 5.14 31.84
C ALA A 96 -2.79 6.00 31.02
N PHE A 97 -3.07 5.59 29.76
CA PHE A 97 -3.97 6.30 28.88
C PHE A 97 -5.43 5.95 29.17
N GLU A 98 -6.29 6.95 29.13
CA GLU A 98 -7.74 6.75 29.16
C GLU A 98 -8.26 6.27 27.80
N PHE A 99 -9.48 5.70 27.79
CA PHE A 99 -10.08 5.21 26.54
C PHE A 99 -10.24 6.32 25.49
N ALA A 100 -10.54 7.53 25.90
CA ALA A 100 -10.63 8.69 25.00
C ALA A 100 -9.29 8.95 24.31
N GLU A 101 -8.18 8.87 25.05
CA GLU A 101 -6.82 9.04 24.51
C GLU A 101 -6.42 7.90 23.57
N LEU A 102 -6.74 6.64 23.93
CA LEU A 102 -6.48 5.50 23.05
C LEU A 102 -7.29 5.57 21.75
N SER A 103 -8.51 6.09 21.81
CA SER A 103 -9.35 6.31 20.63
C SER A 103 -8.78 7.37 19.69
N LEU A 104 -7.88 8.23 20.15
CA LEU A 104 -7.09 9.16 19.34
C LEU A 104 -5.78 8.53 18.88
N ILE A 105 -5.05 7.91 19.80
CA ILE A 105 -3.70 7.39 19.56
C ILE A 105 -3.70 6.23 18.56
N VAL A 106 -4.56 5.21 18.76
CA VAL A 106 -4.54 3.99 17.95
C VAL A 106 -4.87 4.26 16.48
N PRO A 107 -5.92 5.00 16.12
CA PRO A 107 -6.20 5.34 14.72
C PRO A 107 -5.13 6.27 14.12
N SER A 108 -4.54 7.17 14.93
CA SER A 108 -3.41 8.01 14.47
C SER A 108 -2.19 7.17 14.13
N ILE A 109 -1.86 6.16 14.94
CA ILE A 109 -0.79 5.20 14.66
C ILE A 109 -1.09 4.43 13.37
N ALA A 110 -2.33 3.97 13.17
CA ALA A 110 -2.73 3.26 11.96
C ALA A 110 -2.59 4.13 10.69
N LEU A 111 -3.01 5.40 10.77
CA LEU A 111 -2.84 6.38 9.70
C LEU A 111 -1.36 6.61 9.41
N LEU A 112 -0.55 6.88 10.43
CA LEU A 112 0.88 7.12 10.30
C LEU A 112 1.62 5.90 9.75
N ALA A 113 1.29 4.70 10.23
CA ALA A 113 1.85 3.45 9.72
C ALA A 113 1.56 3.28 8.22
N THR A 114 0.34 3.59 7.78
CA THR A 114 -0.07 3.50 6.37
C THR A 114 0.69 4.51 5.51
N LEU A 115 0.85 5.75 6.00
CA LEU A 115 1.64 6.79 5.34
C LEU A 115 3.10 6.37 5.16
N VAL A 116 3.74 5.95 6.25
CA VAL A 116 5.14 5.55 6.26
C VAL A 116 5.36 4.32 5.37
N MET A 117 4.42 3.35 5.39
CA MET A 117 4.45 2.17 4.52
C MET A 117 4.35 2.55 3.04
N SER A 118 3.44 3.45 2.68
CA SER A 118 3.26 3.91 1.29
C SER A 118 4.52 4.59 0.79
N ILE A 119 5.07 5.55 1.54
CA ILE A 119 6.30 6.27 1.19
C ILE A 119 7.51 5.31 1.15
N GLY A 120 7.59 4.37 2.10
CA GLY A 120 8.66 3.37 2.15
C GLY A 120 8.65 2.47 0.93
N ARG A 121 7.48 2.05 0.48
CA ARG A 121 7.30 1.22 -0.72
C ARG A 121 7.69 1.96 -1.99
N GLU A 122 7.24 3.21 -2.14
CA GLU A 122 7.57 4.04 -3.31
C GLU A 122 9.08 4.31 -3.44
N ARG A 123 9.73 4.59 -2.31
CA ARG A 123 11.16 4.89 -2.28
C ARG A 123 12.06 3.65 -2.20
N GLY A 124 11.49 2.45 -2.11
CA GLY A 124 12.25 1.22 -1.90
C GLY A 124 13.06 1.22 -0.59
N ASN A 125 12.63 2.01 0.40
CA ASN A 125 13.38 2.19 1.65
C ASN A 125 12.91 1.18 2.72
N ALA A 126 13.75 0.17 2.96
CA ALA A 126 13.49 -0.88 3.93
C ALA A 126 13.33 -0.34 5.37
N VAL A 127 14.04 0.73 5.73
CA VAL A 127 13.95 1.33 7.07
C VAL A 127 12.55 1.88 7.34
N LEU A 128 11.97 2.61 6.38
CA LEU A 128 10.61 3.13 6.49
C LEU A 128 9.59 1.99 6.55
N SER A 129 9.77 0.94 5.76
CA SER A 129 8.90 -0.24 5.81
C SER A 129 8.94 -0.94 7.16
N ASN A 130 10.13 -1.10 7.75
CA ASN A 130 10.29 -1.67 9.08
C ASN A 130 9.65 -0.79 10.17
N LEU A 131 9.83 0.54 10.08
CA LEU A 131 9.20 1.49 10.99
C LEU A 131 7.68 1.38 10.93
N ALA A 132 7.10 1.29 9.73
CA ALA A 132 5.67 1.06 9.57
C ALA A 132 5.21 -0.24 10.24
N GLY A 133 6.00 -1.33 10.11
CA GLY A 133 5.73 -2.60 10.78
C GLY A 133 5.71 -2.46 12.32
N ILE A 134 6.67 -1.73 12.88
CA ILE A 134 6.72 -1.46 14.33
C ILE A 134 5.47 -0.69 14.78
N LEU A 135 5.06 0.34 14.02
CA LEU A 135 3.84 1.10 14.33
C LEU A 135 2.58 0.23 14.28
N VAL A 136 2.47 -0.69 13.31
CA VAL A 136 1.35 -1.64 13.25
C VAL A 136 1.32 -2.55 14.47
N ILE A 137 2.48 -3.09 14.88
CA ILE A 137 2.58 -3.94 16.08
C ILE A 137 2.18 -3.16 17.32
N LEU A 138 2.65 -1.93 17.47
CA LEU A 138 2.29 -1.05 18.58
C LEU A 138 0.79 -0.76 18.62
N GLY A 139 0.18 -0.45 17.49
CA GLY A 139 -1.27 -0.24 17.38
C GLY A 139 -2.07 -1.51 17.74
N ALA A 140 -1.63 -2.67 17.24
CA ALA A 140 -2.24 -3.96 17.57
C ALA A 140 -2.12 -4.30 19.06
N PHE A 141 -0.99 -3.96 19.69
CA PHE A 141 -0.79 -4.13 21.12
C PHE A 141 -1.85 -3.37 21.92
N TYR A 142 -2.05 -2.08 21.66
CA TYR A 142 -3.07 -1.29 22.34
C TYR A 142 -4.51 -1.77 22.08
N ILE A 143 -4.78 -2.34 20.91
CA ILE A 143 -6.09 -2.95 20.61
C ILE A 143 -6.33 -4.21 21.44
N LEU A 144 -5.30 -5.02 21.66
CA LEU A 144 -5.39 -6.30 22.38
C LEU A 144 -5.25 -6.14 23.90
N GLU A 145 -4.73 -5.03 24.38
CA GLU A 145 -4.47 -4.79 25.81
C GLU A 145 -5.73 -4.96 26.69
N PRO A 146 -6.95 -4.50 26.31
CA PRO A 146 -8.15 -4.74 27.08
C PRO A 146 -8.47 -6.24 27.30
N PHE A 147 -8.17 -7.09 26.32
CA PHE A 147 -8.29 -8.54 26.47
C PHE A 147 -7.19 -9.13 27.36
N GLY A 148 -5.99 -8.59 27.26
CA GLY A 148 -4.87 -8.96 28.15
C GLY A 148 -5.23 -8.70 29.62
N ASN A 149 -5.77 -7.54 29.92
CA ASN A 149 -6.21 -7.16 31.26
C ASN A 149 -7.32 -8.08 31.78
N LEU A 150 -8.27 -8.48 30.93
CA LEU A 150 -9.31 -9.44 31.26
C LEU A 150 -8.73 -10.83 31.60
N LEU A 151 -7.78 -11.32 30.81
CA LEU A 151 -7.13 -12.64 31.02
C LEU A 151 -6.27 -12.68 32.28
N LEU A 152 -5.58 -11.59 32.58
CA LEU A 152 -4.67 -11.50 33.73
C LEU A 152 -5.44 -11.17 35.04
N GLY A 153 -6.73 -10.83 34.96
CA GLY A 153 -7.53 -10.44 36.11
C GLY A 153 -7.03 -9.17 36.82
N THR A 154 -6.31 -8.33 36.09
CA THR A 154 -5.65 -7.14 36.66
C THR A 154 -6.53 -5.91 36.77
N GLY A 155 -7.82 -6.02 36.41
CA GLY A 155 -8.75 -4.89 36.44
C GLY A 155 -10.21 -5.33 36.65
N GLU A 156 -11.08 -4.37 36.98
CA GLU A 156 -12.53 -4.53 37.06
C GLU A 156 -13.20 -4.55 35.66
N MET A 157 -12.47 -4.93 34.62
CA MET A 157 -12.96 -4.87 33.26
C MET A 157 -13.89 -6.06 32.99
N ASP A 158 -15.13 -5.77 32.63
CA ASP A 158 -16.09 -6.74 32.16
C ASP A 158 -15.81 -7.15 30.70
N VAL A 159 -16.11 -8.40 30.34
CA VAL A 159 -15.95 -8.96 28.97
C VAL A 159 -16.61 -8.07 27.93
N GLN A 160 -17.79 -7.55 28.24
CA GLN A 160 -18.57 -6.69 27.32
C GLN A 160 -17.84 -5.37 27.05
N ASN A 161 -17.25 -4.76 28.06
CA ASN A 161 -16.49 -3.51 27.94
C ASN A 161 -15.16 -3.72 27.20
N ALA A 162 -14.47 -4.82 27.47
CA ALA A 162 -13.24 -5.19 26.74
C ALA A 162 -13.52 -5.40 25.25
N LEU A 163 -14.57 -6.14 24.92
CA LEU A 163 -14.98 -6.38 23.52
C LEU A 163 -15.38 -5.08 22.83
N PHE A 164 -16.14 -4.22 23.51
CA PHE A 164 -16.55 -2.94 22.97
C PHE A 164 -15.36 -2.01 22.71
N ALA A 165 -14.45 -1.89 23.67
CA ALA A 165 -13.26 -1.06 23.55
C ALA A 165 -12.35 -1.52 22.39
N SER A 166 -11.96 -2.79 22.39
CA SER A 166 -11.10 -3.35 21.35
C SER A 166 -11.76 -3.35 19.98
N GLY A 167 -13.03 -3.70 19.90
CA GLY A 167 -13.80 -3.69 18.66
C GLY A 167 -13.87 -2.28 18.05
N ARG A 168 -14.14 -1.27 18.89
CA ARG A 168 -14.17 0.12 18.44
C ARG A 168 -12.82 0.64 17.99
N LEU A 169 -11.75 0.40 18.75
CA LEU A 169 -10.39 0.77 18.38
C LEU A 169 -9.99 0.10 17.04
N THR A 170 -10.31 -1.18 16.87
CA THR A 170 -10.06 -1.91 15.63
C THR A 170 -10.80 -1.29 14.45
N MET A 171 -12.10 -1.01 14.60
CA MET A 171 -12.89 -0.41 13.52
C MET A 171 -12.36 0.96 13.12
N LEU A 172 -11.97 1.81 14.07
CA LEU A 172 -11.41 3.13 13.79
C LEU A 172 -10.03 3.03 13.11
N ALA A 173 -9.18 2.13 13.59
CA ALA A 173 -7.87 1.90 12.98
C ALA A 173 -7.99 1.40 11.54
N LEU A 174 -8.88 0.44 11.28
CA LEU A 174 -9.15 -0.08 9.94
C LEU A 174 -9.77 0.98 9.03
N LEU A 175 -10.72 1.76 9.52
CA LEU A 175 -11.35 2.85 8.77
C LEU A 175 -10.30 3.82 8.25
N LEU A 176 -9.41 4.32 9.12
CA LEU A 176 -8.36 5.25 8.73
C LEU A 176 -7.29 4.58 7.87
N HIS A 177 -6.93 3.33 8.15
CA HIS A 177 -5.98 2.59 7.32
C HIS A 177 -6.49 2.46 5.88
N PHE A 178 -7.72 1.97 5.69
CA PHE A 178 -8.27 1.78 4.34
C PHE A 178 -8.53 3.10 3.62
N ALA A 179 -9.04 4.12 4.31
CA ALA A 179 -9.26 5.43 3.72
C ALA A 179 -7.95 6.08 3.25
N THR A 180 -6.91 6.00 4.07
CA THR A 180 -5.58 6.52 3.75
C THR A 180 -4.95 5.74 2.60
N ARG A 181 -5.01 4.41 2.64
CA ARG A 181 -4.52 3.55 1.57
C ARG A 181 -5.20 3.85 0.24
N PHE A 182 -6.54 3.92 0.24
CA PHE A 182 -7.32 4.24 -0.95
C PHE A 182 -6.97 5.62 -1.51
N PHE A 183 -6.71 6.60 -0.64
CA PHE A 183 -6.27 7.93 -1.05
C PHE A 183 -4.92 7.89 -1.77
N PHE A 184 -3.94 7.17 -1.22
CA PHE A 184 -2.63 7.03 -1.85
C PHE A 184 -2.66 6.23 -3.14
N GLU A 185 -3.41 5.13 -3.20
CA GLU A 185 -3.58 4.33 -4.44
C GLU A 185 -4.29 5.11 -5.56
N ALA A 186 -5.05 6.14 -5.22
CA ALA A 186 -5.70 7.01 -6.21
C ALA A 186 -4.82 8.15 -6.71
N LEU A 187 -3.76 8.50 -5.97
CA LEU A 187 -2.81 9.56 -6.34
C LEU A 187 -1.60 9.04 -7.11
N LEU A 188 -1.28 7.76 -6.96
CA LEU A 188 -0.19 7.06 -7.61
C LEU A 188 -0.65 6.38 -8.90
#